data_127e475554ffd809dcbd78d9eb94aa0e
#
_entry.id   127e475554ffd809dcbd78d9eb94aa0e
#
_cell.length_a   1.000
_cell.length_b   1.000
_cell.length_c   1.000
_cell.angle_alpha   90.00
_cell.angle_beta   90.00
_cell.angle_gamma   90.00
#
_symmetry.space_group_name_H-M   'P 1'
#
loop_
_entity.id
_entity.type
_entity.pdbx_description
1 polymer ?
#
loop_
_entity_poly.entity_id
_entity_poly.type
_entity_poly.pdbx_seq_one_letter_code
_entity_poly.pdbx_strand_id
1 'polypeptide(L)'
;MTTSTGTTTLNGGGGADQASARFPIASLLALALAGFVTILTEALPAGLLPQISAGLMISDALAGQLVTLYAIGSLIAAIPLTAATQGVRRRPLLLAAIAGFAIANTVTTLSTSYALTMVARFLAGVAAGLLWALLAGYAARMVPEHQKGRAIAIAMVGTPLALSLGVPAGTFLGNLVGWRMCFGIMSLLALILMVWVRVKVPDFAGQAMGKRLSLKYVFTLPGIRPVLFVVLAFVLAHNILYT
;
A
#
# COMPACT_ATOMS: atom_id res chain seq x y z
N MET A 1 -29.99 17.47 67.79
CA MET A 1 -30.50 17.38 66.40
C MET A 1 -29.84 18.42 65.57
N THR A 2 -28.79 18.08 64.85
CA THR A 2 -28.09 18.96 63.93
C THR A 2 -27.87 18.17 62.66
N THR A 3 -28.64 18.48 61.63
CA THR A 3 -28.58 17.92 60.29
C THR A 3 -27.46 18.60 59.51
N SER A 4 -26.41 17.85 59.17
CA SER A 4 -25.35 18.28 58.26
C SER A 4 -25.76 17.96 56.82
N THR A 5 -25.98 18.99 56.02
CA THR A 5 -26.23 18.91 54.56
C THR A 5 -24.88 18.85 53.86
N GLY A 6 -24.48 17.65 53.41
CA GLY A 6 -23.29 17.47 52.55
C GLY A 6 -23.59 17.89 51.11
N THR A 7 -22.99 18.97 50.66
CA THR A 7 -23.02 19.42 49.26
C THR A 7 -22.03 18.60 48.43
N THR A 8 -22.54 17.67 47.66
CA THR A 8 -21.72 16.91 46.65
C THR A 8 -21.47 17.83 45.45
N THR A 9 -20.27 18.37 45.35
CA THR A 9 -19.79 19.05 44.12
C THR A 9 -19.51 17.99 43.06
N LEU A 10 -20.41 17.89 42.09
CA LEU A 10 -20.16 17.16 40.85
C LEU A 10 -19.05 17.87 40.06
N ASN A 11 -17.87 17.28 40.08
CA ASN A 11 -16.72 17.74 39.31
C ASN A 11 -16.95 17.37 37.84
N GLY A 12 -17.60 18.24 37.09
CA GLY A 12 -17.84 18.16 35.66
C GLY A 12 -16.62 18.65 34.86
N GLY A 13 -15.47 17.95 34.96
CA GLY A 13 -14.21 18.37 34.32
C GLY A 13 -13.60 17.27 33.48
N GLY A 14 -14.36 16.53 32.66
CA GLY A 14 -13.82 15.45 31.82
C GLY A 14 -14.25 15.46 30.36
N GLY A 15 -15.00 16.46 29.91
CA GLY A 15 -15.63 16.45 28.58
C GLY A 15 -15.07 17.42 27.54
N ALA A 16 -14.10 18.28 27.88
CA ALA A 16 -13.71 19.38 27.01
C ALA A 16 -12.42 19.15 26.17
N ASP A 17 -11.66 18.10 26.42
CA ASP A 17 -10.35 17.89 25.76
C ASP A 17 -10.34 16.90 24.59
N GLN A 18 -11.50 16.39 24.15
CA GLN A 18 -11.64 15.65 22.89
C GLN A 18 -12.00 16.57 21.70
N ALA A 19 -11.86 17.90 21.89
CA ALA A 19 -12.17 18.89 20.90
C ALA A 19 -11.16 18.87 19.76
N SER A 20 -11.61 18.34 18.59
CA SER A 20 -11.09 18.63 17.25
C SER A 20 -9.62 18.26 16.98
N ALA A 21 -9.23 17.00 17.16
CA ALA A 21 -8.07 16.51 16.40
C ALA A 21 -8.40 16.66 14.91
N ARG A 22 -7.76 17.63 14.24
CA ARG A 22 -7.99 17.88 12.80
C ARG A 22 -7.82 16.59 12.04
N PHE A 23 -8.79 16.28 11.16
CA PHE A 23 -8.74 15.08 10.33
C PHE A 23 -7.42 15.00 9.57
N PRO A 24 -6.64 13.89 9.64
CA PRO A 24 -5.24 13.83 9.19
C PRO A 24 -5.12 13.68 7.67
N ILE A 25 -5.72 14.61 6.91
CA ILE A 25 -5.82 14.53 5.45
C ILE A 25 -4.45 14.38 4.77
N ALA A 26 -3.42 15.10 5.24
CA ALA A 26 -2.09 15.02 4.65
C ALA A 26 -1.43 13.65 4.81
N SER A 27 -1.67 12.97 5.93
CA SER A 27 -1.18 11.61 6.16
C SER A 27 -1.95 10.59 5.32
N LEU A 28 -3.27 10.77 5.18
CA LEU A 28 -4.12 9.91 4.34
C LEU A 28 -3.81 10.08 2.86
N LEU A 29 -3.51 11.29 2.39
CA LEU A 29 -3.05 11.54 1.02
C LEU A 29 -1.67 10.93 0.75
N ALA A 30 -0.77 10.90 1.74
CA ALA A 30 0.48 10.16 1.61
C ALA A 30 0.25 8.66 1.43
N LEU A 31 -0.73 8.07 2.14
CA LEU A 31 -1.13 6.67 1.92
C LEU A 31 -1.80 6.47 0.56
N ALA A 32 -2.62 7.41 0.10
CA ALA A 32 -3.20 7.37 -1.24
C ALA A 32 -2.12 7.39 -2.32
N LEU A 33 -1.11 8.26 -2.18
CA LEU A 33 0.03 8.29 -3.11
C LEU A 33 0.84 6.99 -3.04
N ALA A 34 0.95 6.35 -1.86
CA ALA A 34 1.58 5.03 -1.75
C ALA A 34 0.81 3.97 -2.56
N GLY A 35 -0.51 3.93 -2.45
CA GLY A 35 -1.36 3.05 -3.27
C GLY A 35 -1.26 3.37 -4.76
N PHE A 36 -1.22 4.65 -5.13
CA PHE A 36 -1.02 5.11 -6.51
C PHE A 36 0.30 4.60 -7.10
N VAL A 37 1.42 4.81 -6.41
CA VAL A 37 2.76 4.35 -6.84
C VAL A 37 2.80 2.82 -6.97
N THR A 38 2.14 2.10 -6.06
CA THR A 38 2.08 0.64 -6.08
C THR A 38 1.39 0.13 -7.33
N ILE A 39 0.16 0.61 -7.61
CA ILE A 39 -0.60 0.22 -8.80
C ILE A 39 0.10 0.66 -10.08
N LEU A 40 0.65 1.85 -10.11
CA LEU A 40 1.36 2.34 -11.30
C LEU A 40 2.61 1.48 -11.56
N THR A 41 3.38 1.11 -10.53
CA THR A 41 4.52 0.18 -10.66
C THR A 41 4.08 -1.19 -11.17
N GLU A 42 2.89 -1.68 -10.79
CA GLU A 42 2.31 -2.95 -11.23
C GLU A 42 1.86 -2.90 -12.68
N ALA A 43 1.00 -1.94 -13.02
CA ALA A 43 0.24 -1.92 -14.27
C ALA A 43 0.96 -1.23 -15.44
N LEU A 44 1.85 -0.27 -15.16
CA LEU A 44 2.54 0.51 -16.22
C LEU A 44 3.32 -0.38 -17.22
N PRO A 45 4.01 -1.46 -16.81
CA PRO A 45 4.69 -2.33 -17.77
C PRO A 45 3.77 -2.92 -18.83
N ALA A 46 2.51 -3.21 -18.51
CA ALA A 46 1.53 -3.71 -19.48
C ALA A 46 1.28 -2.70 -20.62
N GLY A 47 1.24 -1.41 -20.29
CA GLY A 47 1.11 -0.32 -21.28
C GLY A 47 2.39 -0.02 -22.07
N LEU A 48 3.52 -0.58 -21.67
CA LEU A 48 4.86 -0.33 -22.25
C LEU A 48 5.50 -1.60 -22.84
N LEU A 49 4.76 -2.70 -22.97
CA LEU A 49 5.30 -4.00 -23.40
C LEU A 49 6.13 -3.93 -24.69
N PRO A 50 5.65 -3.30 -25.81
CA PRO A 50 6.43 -3.23 -27.03
C PRO A 50 7.76 -2.48 -26.88
N GLN A 51 7.79 -1.45 -26.03
CA GLN A 51 9.01 -0.66 -25.79
C GLN A 51 10.00 -1.43 -24.90
N ILE A 52 9.48 -2.18 -23.91
CA ILE A 52 10.30 -3.01 -23.01
C ILE A 52 10.89 -4.17 -23.77
N SER A 53 10.10 -4.87 -24.63
CA SER A 53 10.58 -5.98 -25.45
C SER A 53 11.67 -5.55 -26.42
N ALA A 54 11.46 -4.44 -27.13
CA ALA A 54 12.48 -3.85 -28.00
C ALA A 54 13.73 -3.41 -27.22
N GLY A 55 13.54 -2.73 -26.09
CA GLY A 55 14.64 -2.18 -25.30
C GLY A 55 15.50 -3.21 -24.54
N LEU A 56 14.97 -4.41 -24.30
CA LEU A 56 15.68 -5.56 -23.70
C LEU A 56 16.01 -6.65 -24.73
N MET A 57 15.62 -6.47 -26.01
CA MET A 57 15.80 -7.43 -27.11
C MET A 57 15.21 -8.82 -26.77
N ILE A 58 13.98 -8.83 -26.28
CA ILE A 58 13.23 -10.03 -25.89
C ILE A 58 11.87 -10.06 -26.61
N SER A 59 11.17 -11.19 -26.56
CA SER A 59 9.80 -11.30 -27.07
C SER A 59 8.80 -10.59 -26.15
N ASP A 60 7.65 -10.17 -26.69
CA ASP A 60 6.55 -9.56 -25.92
C ASP A 60 6.04 -10.53 -24.82
N ALA A 61 6.06 -11.83 -25.10
CA ALA A 61 5.70 -12.85 -24.11
C ALA A 61 6.65 -12.83 -22.89
N LEU A 62 7.94 -12.67 -23.11
CA LEU A 62 8.91 -12.53 -22.02
C LEU A 62 8.76 -11.17 -21.29
N ALA A 63 8.47 -10.10 -22.02
CA ALA A 63 8.18 -8.81 -21.41
C ALA A 63 6.91 -8.88 -20.51
N GLY A 64 5.87 -9.61 -20.93
CA GLY A 64 4.67 -9.87 -20.14
C GLY A 64 4.96 -10.58 -18.80
N GLN A 65 5.99 -11.44 -18.75
CA GLN A 65 6.37 -12.12 -17.51
C GLN A 65 6.87 -11.16 -16.41
N LEU A 66 7.28 -9.95 -16.77
CA LEU A 66 7.62 -8.92 -15.78
C LEU A 66 6.43 -8.53 -14.90
N VAL A 67 5.22 -8.53 -15.46
CA VAL A 67 3.96 -8.29 -14.70
C VAL A 67 3.63 -9.52 -13.85
N THR A 68 3.74 -10.71 -14.43
CA THR A 68 3.48 -11.97 -13.71
C THR A 68 4.40 -12.14 -12.51
N LEU A 69 5.68 -11.84 -12.65
CA LEU A 69 6.65 -12.01 -11.58
C LEU A 69 6.43 -11.02 -10.43
N TYR A 70 5.99 -9.80 -10.74
CA TYR A 70 5.53 -8.86 -9.72
C TYR A 70 4.32 -9.40 -8.94
N ALA A 71 3.32 -9.94 -9.65
CA ALA A 71 2.14 -10.52 -9.01
C ALA A 71 2.49 -11.72 -8.12
N ILE A 72 3.41 -12.59 -8.56
CA ILE A 72 3.92 -13.72 -7.76
C ILE A 72 4.63 -13.20 -6.50
N GLY A 73 5.50 -12.19 -6.62
CA GLY A 73 6.17 -11.57 -5.49
C GLY A 73 5.19 -11.02 -4.46
N SER A 74 4.15 -10.31 -4.92
CA SER A 74 3.10 -9.77 -4.06
C SER A 74 2.30 -10.87 -3.36
N LEU A 75 1.90 -11.91 -4.08
CA LEU A 75 1.14 -13.03 -3.55
C LEU A 75 1.91 -13.80 -2.47
N ILE A 76 3.18 -14.13 -2.74
CA ILE A 76 4.02 -14.89 -1.81
C ILE A 76 4.32 -14.07 -0.55
N ALA A 77 4.53 -12.77 -0.69
CA ALA A 77 4.90 -11.89 0.41
C ALA A 77 3.72 -11.46 1.29
N ALA A 78 2.53 -11.29 0.73
CA ALA A 78 1.38 -10.66 1.39
C ALA A 78 1.07 -11.29 2.76
N ILE A 79 0.96 -12.59 2.84
CA ILE A 79 0.58 -13.29 4.07
C ILE A 79 1.79 -13.52 5.00
N PRO A 80 2.89 -14.18 4.55
CA PRO A 80 4.01 -14.50 5.45
C PRO A 80 4.71 -13.25 5.98
N LEU A 81 4.94 -12.25 5.11
CA LEU A 81 5.64 -11.04 5.51
C LEU A 81 4.79 -10.19 6.46
N THR A 82 3.48 -10.12 6.24
CA THR A 82 2.55 -9.46 7.17
C THR A 82 2.56 -10.15 8.53
N ALA A 83 2.54 -11.47 8.56
CA ALA A 83 2.60 -12.25 9.80
C ALA A 83 3.93 -12.05 10.53
N ALA A 84 5.06 -12.10 9.82
CA ALA A 84 6.40 -11.93 10.38
C ALA A 84 6.62 -10.50 10.93
N THR A 85 6.00 -9.49 10.32
CA THR A 85 6.19 -8.08 10.67
C THR A 85 5.14 -7.51 11.64
N GLN A 86 4.25 -8.34 12.21
CA GLN A 86 3.21 -7.90 13.15
C GLN A 86 3.77 -7.09 14.32
N GLY A 87 4.93 -7.46 14.85
CA GLY A 87 5.59 -6.79 15.96
C GLY A 87 6.40 -5.55 15.60
N VAL A 88 6.61 -5.29 14.32
CA VAL A 88 7.42 -4.16 13.85
C VAL A 88 6.60 -2.86 13.88
N ARG A 89 7.26 -1.76 14.22
CA ARG A 89 6.66 -0.41 14.16
C ARG A 89 6.19 -0.11 12.75
N ARG A 90 5.03 0.55 12.63
CA ARG A 90 4.33 0.64 11.36
C ARG A 90 4.95 1.62 10.37
N ARG A 91 5.47 2.77 10.85
CA ARG A 91 6.10 3.76 9.96
C ARG A 91 7.42 3.26 9.34
N PRO A 92 8.38 2.70 10.10
CA PRO A 92 9.57 2.08 9.50
C PRO A 92 9.22 0.99 8.48
N LEU A 93 8.19 0.18 8.77
CA LEU A 93 7.75 -0.88 7.87
C LEU A 93 7.16 -0.32 6.56
N LEU A 94 6.35 0.73 6.65
CA LEU A 94 5.82 1.45 5.48
C LEU A 94 6.95 2.07 4.66
N LEU A 95 7.91 2.72 5.31
CA LEU A 95 9.09 3.29 4.66
C LEU A 95 9.94 2.22 3.97
N ALA A 96 10.11 1.05 4.59
CA ALA A 96 10.83 -0.08 3.98
C ALA A 96 10.14 -0.60 2.71
N ALA A 97 8.80 -0.69 2.71
CA ALA A 97 8.05 -1.07 1.51
C ALA A 97 8.20 -0.02 0.39
N ILE A 98 8.11 1.27 0.70
CA ILE A 98 8.29 2.35 -0.29
C ILE A 98 9.75 2.39 -0.79
N ALA A 99 10.73 2.17 0.08
CA ALA A 99 12.13 2.05 -0.31
C ALA A 99 12.36 0.86 -1.28
N GLY A 100 11.67 -0.26 -1.04
CA GLY A 100 11.65 -1.40 -1.95
C GLY A 100 11.21 -1.01 -3.37
N PHE A 101 10.17 -0.19 -3.50
CA PHE A 101 9.76 0.36 -4.81
C PHE A 101 10.82 1.29 -5.41
N ALA A 102 11.37 2.21 -4.61
CA ALA A 102 12.41 3.13 -5.10
C ALA A 102 13.60 2.35 -5.67
N ILE A 103 14.08 1.35 -4.94
CA ILE A 103 15.21 0.51 -5.35
C ILE A 103 14.86 -0.31 -6.59
N ALA A 104 13.73 -1.03 -6.58
CA ALA A 104 13.34 -1.90 -7.68
C ALA A 104 13.08 -1.12 -8.98
N ASN A 105 12.42 0.04 -8.90
CA ASN A 105 12.20 0.89 -10.06
C ASN A 105 13.51 1.52 -10.56
N THR A 106 14.44 1.90 -9.68
CA THR A 106 15.77 2.39 -10.06
C THR A 106 16.56 1.29 -10.78
N VAL A 107 16.56 0.06 -10.26
CA VAL A 107 17.20 -1.08 -10.91
C VAL A 107 16.57 -1.32 -12.29
N THR A 108 15.25 -1.28 -12.41
CA THR A 108 14.53 -1.42 -13.68
C THR A 108 14.91 -0.31 -14.68
N THR A 109 15.10 0.93 -14.21
CA THR A 109 15.53 2.06 -15.03
C THR A 109 16.91 1.85 -15.63
N LEU A 110 17.84 1.35 -14.82
CA LEU A 110 19.26 1.24 -15.20
C LEU A 110 19.60 -0.09 -15.84
N SER A 111 18.77 -1.11 -15.67
CA SER A 111 19.05 -2.47 -16.13
C SER A 111 19.01 -2.59 -17.65
N THR A 112 20.02 -3.25 -18.20
CA THR A 112 20.07 -3.75 -19.58
C THR A 112 19.85 -5.26 -19.65
N SER A 113 19.80 -5.94 -18.50
CA SER A 113 19.61 -7.39 -18.37
C SER A 113 18.18 -7.73 -18.04
N TYR A 114 17.56 -8.61 -18.84
CA TYR A 114 16.24 -9.16 -18.55
C TYR A 114 16.17 -9.84 -17.18
N ALA A 115 17.15 -10.68 -16.86
CA ALA A 115 17.19 -11.41 -15.59
C ALA A 115 17.22 -10.45 -14.37
N LEU A 116 18.03 -9.39 -14.44
CA LEU A 116 18.10 -8.39 -13.38
C LEU A 116 16.77 -7.62 -13.24
N THR A 117 16.16 -7.27 -14.37
CA THR A 117 14.83 -6.63 -14.38
C THR A 117 13.78 -7.55 -13.77
N MET A 118 13.80 -8.85 -14.06
CA MET A 118 12.90 -9.85 -13.45
C MET A 118 13.04 -9.90 -11.93
N VAL A 119 14.26 -9.93 -11.40
CA VAL A 119 14.51 -9.88 -9.96
C VAL A 119 13.97 -8.59 -9.35
N ALA A 120 14.23 -7.45 -9.99
CA ALA A 120 13.70 -6.16 -9.54
C ALA A 120 12.15 -6.14 -9.50
N ARG A 121 11.50 -6.71 -10.52
CA ARG A 121 10.03 -6.82 -10.57
C ARG A 121 9.48 -7.72 -9.46
N PHE A 122 10.13 -8.85 -9.19
CA PHE A 122 9.76 -9.72 -8.07
C PHE A 122 9.87 -8.98 -6.72
N LEU A 123 10.98 -8.29 -6.47
CA LEU A 123 11.18 -7.52 -5.25
C LEU A 123 10.19 -6.35 -5.12
N ALA A 124 9.86 -5.69 -6.23
CA ALA A 124 8.78 -4.69 -6.24
C ALA A 124 7.43 -5.32 -5.83
N GLY A 125 7.12 -6.52 -6.31
CA GLY A 125 5.95 -7.28 -5.90
C GLY A 125 5.95 -7.61 -4.40
N VAL A 126 7.08 -8.06 -3.86
CA VAL A 126 7.22 -8.30 -2.41
C VAL A 126 6.92 -7.03 -1.59
N ALA A 127 7.46 -5.89 -2.02
CA ALA A 127 7.18 -4.60 -1.40
C ALA A 127 5.68 -4.22 -1.49
N ALA A 128 5.04 -4.53 -2.62
CA ALA A 128 3.60 -4.30 -2.85
C ALA A 128 2.74 -5.13 -1.88
N GLY A 129 3.01 -6.42 -1.77
CA GLY A 129 2.27 -7.30 -0.85
C GLY A 129 2.30 -6.80 0.59
N LEU A 130 3.46 -6.31 1.05
CA LEU A 130 3.60 -5.69 2.36
C LEU A 130 2.83 -4.37 2.46
N LEU A 131 2.92 -3.50 1.44
CA LEU A 131 2.28 -2.18 1.46
C LEU A 131 0.76 -2.31 1.48
N TRP A 132 0.17 -3.17 0.65
CA TRP A 132 -1.28 -3.42 0.64
C TRP A 132 -1.80 -3.86 2.01
N ALA A 133 -1.07 -4.75 2.68
CA ALA A 133 -1.43 -5.22 4.02
C ALA A 133 -1.39 -4.09 5.08
N LEU A 134 -0.64 -3.02 4.84
CA LEU A 134 -0.50 -1.91 5.78
C LEU A 134 -1.54 -0.80 5.57
N LEU A 135 -1.91 -0.45 4.33
CA LEU A 135 -2.62 0.78 4.00
C LEU A 135 -3.93 0.97 4.77
N ALA A 136 -4.86 0.03 4.66
CA ALA A 136 -6.18 0.15 5.30
C ALA A 136 -6.08 0.20 6.83
N GLY A 137 -5.26 -0.69 7.42
CA GLY A 137 -5.03 -0.73 8.84
C GLY A 137 -4.33 0.52 9.38
N TYR A 138 -3.47 1.13 8.57
CA TYR A 138 -2.80 2.38 8.92
C TYR A 138 -3.79 3.55 8.94
N ALA A 139 -4.58 3.71 7.87
CA ALA A 139 -5.61 4.74 7.78
C ALA A 139 -6.62 4.67 8.93
N ALA A 140 -7.08 3.45 9.26
CA ALA A 140 -8.02 3.22 10.35
C ALA A 140 -7.47 3.60 11.75
N ARG A 141 -6.14 3.52 11.96
CA ARG A 141 -5.50 3.89 13.23
C ARG A 141 -5.33 5.40 13.43
N MET A 142 -5.47 6.19 12.38
CA MET A 142 -5.28 7.64 12.44
C MET A 142 -6.52 8.41 12.89
N VAL A 143 -7.67 7.76 12.96
CA VAL A 143 -8.97 8.41 13.18
C VAL A 143 -9.84 7.63 14.18
N PRO A 144 -10.82 8.32 14.82
CA PRO A 144 -11.82 7.65 15.66
C PRO A 144 -12.67 6.63 14.87
N GLU A 145 -13.35 5.74 15.60
CA GLU A 145 -14.12 4.61 15.03
C GLU A 145 -15.11 5.04 13.94
N HIS A 146 -15.88 6.09 14.20
CA HIS A 146 -16.91 6.61 13.29
C HIS A 146 -16.35 7.22 11.99
N GLN A 147 -15.04 7.49 11.89
CA GLN A 147 -14.38 8.07 10.72
C GLN A 147 -13.52 7.06 9.93
N LYS A 148 -13.40 5.82 10.41
CA LYS A 148 -12.50 4.81 9.80
C LYS A 148 -12.84 4.55 8.33
N GLY A 149 -14.13 4.40 8.00
CA GLY A 149 -14.55 4.19 6.60
C GLY A 149 -14.10 5.31 5.68
N ARG A 150 -14.28 6.58 6.10
CA ARG A 150 -13.84 7.75 5.34
C ARG A 150 -12.31 7.81 5.19
N ALA A 151 -11.57 7.51 6.26
CA ALA A 151 -10.12 7.51 6.22
C ALA A 151 -9.56 6.42 5.28
N ILE A 152 -10.13 5.21 5.34
CA ILE A 152 -9.76 4.12 4.43
C ILE A 152 -10.09 4.50 2.98
N ALA A 153 -11.27 5.05 2.71
CA ALA A 153 -11.67 5.48 1.38
C ALA A 153 -10.68 6.50 0.79
N ILE A 154 -10.25 7.50 1.57
CA ILE A 154 -9.25 8.48 1.12
C ILE A 154 -7.89 7.81 0.86
N ALA A 155 -7.43 6.93 1.76
CA ALA A 155 -6.17 6.24 1.58
C ALA A 155 -6.16 5.30 0.36
N MET A 156 -7.33 4.77 -0.04
CA MET A 156 -7.45 3.85 -1.17
C MET A 156 -7.75 4.55 -2.50
N VAL A 157 -8.02 5.86 -2.53
CA VAL A 157 -8.32 6.61 -3.77
C VAL A 157 -7.16 6.60 -4.77
N GLY A 158 -5.94 6.36 -4.30
CA GLY A 158 -4.76 6.24 -5.17
C GLY A 158 -4.89 5.14 -6.23
N THR A 159 -5.55 4.02 -5.90
CA THR A 159 -5.76 2.89 -6.82
C THR A 159 -6.56 3.28 -8.07
N PRO A 160 -7.81 3.76 -7.97
CA PRO A 160 -8.57 4.16 -9.16
C PRO A 160 -7.91 5.31 -9.91
N LEU A 161 -7.26 6.25 -9.23
CA LEU A 161 -6.52 7.33 -9.90
C LEU A 161 -5.32 6.80 -10.69
N ALA A 162 -4.61 5.81 -10.17
CA ALA A 162 -3.51 5.18 -10.89
C ALA A 162 -4.00 4.48 -12.17
N LEU A 163 -5.08 3.72 -12.09
CA LEU A 163 -5.63 2.99 -13.23
C LEU A 163 -6.26 3.91 -14.28
N SER A 164 -7.02 4.93 -13.84
CA SER A 164 -7.76 5.81 -14.77
C SER A 164 -6.91 6.93 -15.38
N LEU A 165 -5.94 7.46 -14.66
CA LEU A 165 -5.10 8.58 -15.08
C LEU A 165 -3.62 8.20 -15.17
N GLY A 166 -3.12 7.49 -14.16
CA GLY A 166 -1.70 7.18 -14.03
C GLY A 166 -1.19 6.27 -15.14
N VAL A 167 -1.86 5.17 -15.43
CA VAL A 167 -1.44 4.23 -16.48
C VAL A 167 -1.51 4.87 -17.88
N PRO A 168 -2.61 5.51 -18.31
CA PRO A 168 -2.64 6.20 -19.60
C PRO A 168 -1.57 7.30 -19.71
N ALA A 169 -1.43 8.14 -18.68
CA ALA A 169 -0.43 9.20 -18.69
C ALA A 169 1.00 8.63 -18.71
N GLY A 170 1.26 7.56 -17.96
CA GLY A 170 2.56 6.89 -17.94
C GLY A 170 2.89 6.20 -19.25
N THR A 171 1.91 5.58 -19.93
CA THR A 171 2.07 4.99 -21.26
C THR A 171 2.36 6.08 -22.30
N PHE A 172 1.61 7.18 -22.27
CA PHE A 172 1.85 8.35 -23.13
C PHE A 172 3.26 8.92 -22.91
N LEU A 173 3.65 9.11 -21.65
CA LEU A 173 4.98 9.60 -21.30
C LEU A 173 6.08 8.64 -21.76
N GLY A 174 5.86 7.32 -21.67
CA GLY A 174 6.78 6.31 -22.16
C GLY A 174 7.04 6.40 -23.66
N ASN A 175 6.05 6.83 -24.45
CA ASN A 175 6.23 7.10 -25.89
C ASN A 175 7.09 8.34 -26.15
N LEU A 176 7.11 9.31 -25.25
CA LEU A 176 7.88 10.55 -25.41
C LEU A 176 9.31 10.43 -24.90
N VAL A 177 9.51 9.86 -23.70
CA VAL A 177 10.80 9.86 -23.01
C VAL A 177 11.40 8.45 -22.85
N GLY A 178 10.71 7.43 -23.32
CA GLY A 178 11.11 6.03 -23.20
C GLY A 178 10.70 5.38 -21.87
N TRP A 179 10.50 4.07 -21.89
CA TRP A 179 9.99 3.29 -20.78
C TRP A 179 10.89 3.32 -19.52
N ARG A 180 12.22 3.39 -19.71
CA ARG A 180 13.17 3.47 -18.60
C ARG A 180 12.98 4.74 -17.77
N MET A 181 12.76 5.88 -18.42
CA MET A 181 12.50 7.15 -17.73
C MET A 181 11.22 7.13 -16.92
N CYS A 182 10.19 6.41 -17.37
CA CYS A 182 8.97 6.22 -16.59
C CYS A 182 9.25 5.54 -15.25
N PHE A 183 10.08 4.48 -15.23
CA PHE A 183 10.50 3.84 -13.97
C PHE A 183 11.39 4.75 -13.11
N GLY A 184 12.23 5.59 -13.74
CA GLY A 184 13.01 6.61 -13.04
C GLY A 184 12.13 7.65 -12.33
N ILE A 185 11.08 8.12 -13.01
CA ILE A 185 10.07 9.01 -12.41
C ILE A 185 9.35 8.33 -11.25
N MET A 186 9.02 7.03 -11.37
CA MET A 186 8.43 6.25 -10.29
C MET A 186 9.35 6.15 -9.08
N SER A 187 10.67 5.97 -9.30
CA SER A 187 11.66 5.99 -8.22
C SER A 187 11.70 7.34 -7.53
N LEU A 188 11.69 8.43 -8.29
CA LEU A 188 11.66 9.79 -7.73
C LEU A 188 10.38 10.04 -6.91
N LEU A 189 9.22 9.63 -7.42
CA LEU A 189 7.95 9.71 -6.69
C LEU A 189 7.99 8.90 -5.38
N ALA A 190 8.59 7.72 -5.39
CA ALA A 190 8.76 6.91 -4.19
C ALA A 190 9.69 7.61 -3.17
N LEU A 191 10.77 8.24 -3.61
CA LEU A 191 11.67 9.01 -2.72
C LEU A 191 10.96 10.22 -2.12
N ILE A 192 10.23 11.00 -2.92
CA ILE A 192 9.41 12.12 -2.44
C ILE A 192 8.37 11.62 -1.41
N LEU A 193 7.72 10.50 -1.71
CA LEU A 193 6.76 9.88 -0.81
C LEU A 193 7.40 9.45 0.52
N MET A 194 8.61 8.89 0.49
CA MET A 194 9.34 8.54 1.73
C MET A 194 9.55 9.77 2.63
N VAL A 195 9.96 10.90 2.06
CA VAL A 195 10.09 12.15 2.81
C VAL A 195 8.75 12.59 3.38
N TRP A 196 7.69 12.55 2.58
CA TRP A 196 6.34 12.92 3.02
C TRP A 196 5.85 12.02 4.16
N VAL A 197 5.97 10.70 4.02
CA VAL A 197 5.62 9.73 5.07
C VAL A 197 6.43 9.98 6.34
N ARG A 198 7.74 10.24 6.21
CA ARG A 198 8.63 10.50 7.36
C ARG A 198 8.21 11.71 8.17
N VAL A 199 7.70 12.76 7.49
CA VAL A 199 7.34 14.06 8.10
C VAL A 199 5.90 14.08 8.61
N LYS A 200 4.93 13.52 7.86
CA LYS A 200 3.50 13.71 8.13
C LYS A 200 2.80 12.47 8.68
N VAL A 201 3.29 11.27 8.43
CA VAL A 201 2.60 10.05 8.86
C VAL A 201 3.03 9.68 10.29
N PRO A 202 2.09 9.57 11.25
CA PRO A 202 2.41 9.20 12.63
C PRO A 202 2.95 7.78 12.69
N ASP A 203 3.77 7.48 13.66
CA ASP A 203 4.26 6.13 13.88
C ASP A 203 3.38 5.38 14.90
N PHE A 204 3.09 4.14 14.60
CA PHE A 204 2.33 3.26 15.49
C PHE A 204 3.17 2.06 15.90
N ALA A 205 3.05 1.66 17.16
CA ALA A 205 3.66 0.44 17.65
C ALA A 205 3.10 -0.79 16.91
N GLY A 206 3.95 -1.80 16.76
CA GLY A 206 3.52 -3.12 16.33
C GLY A 206 2.61 -3.79 17.36
N GLN A 207 2.09 -4.96 17.02
CA GLN A 207 1.27 -5.74 17.95
C GLN A 207 2.16 -6.36 19.04
N ALA A 208 1.73 -6.27 20.31
CA ALA A 208 2.39 -6.95 21.41
C ALA A 208 2.37 -8.48 21.22
N MET A 209 3.39 -9.18 21.72
CA MET A 209 3.54 -10.63 21.51
C MET A 209 2.30 -11.44 21.88
N GLY A 210 1.63 -11.12 22.99
CA GLY A 210 0.43 -11.83 23.46
C GLY A 210 -0.85 -11.55 22.64
N LYS A 211 -0.83 -10.58 21.69
CA LYS A 211 -1.97 -10.23 20.83
C LYS A 211 -1.79 -10.66 19.38
N ARG A 212 -0.70 -11.36 19.06
CA ARG A 212 -0.44 -11.84 17.70
C ARG A 212 -1.28 -13.08 17.43
N LEU A 213 -2.18 -12.97 16.45
CA LEU A 213 -3.01 -14.10 16.04
C LEU A 213 -2.24 -14.98 15.06
N SER A 214 -2.25 -16.27 15.31
CA SER A 214 -1.75 -17.26 14.34
C SER A 214 -2.66 -17.27 13.11
N LEU A 215 -2.09 -17.37 11.92
CA LEU A 215 -2.85 -17.53 10.67
C LEU A 215 -3.83 -18.69 10.74
N LYS A 216 -3.39 -19.83 11.27
CA LYS A 216 -4.23 -21.03 11.45
C LYS A 216 -5.47 -20.71 12.30
N TYR A 217 -5.30 -19.95 13.39
CA TYR A 217 -6.44 -19.54 14.23
C TYR A 217 -7.39 -18.60 13.50
N VAL A 218 -6.87 -17.62 12.74
CA VAL A 218 -7.70 -16.69 11.96
C VAL A 218 -8.59 -17.43 10.96
N PHE A 219 -8.07 -18.46 10.27
CA PHE A 219 -8.87 -19.29 9.36
C PHE A 219 -9.96 -20.13 10.03
N THR A 220 -9.88 -20.31 11.36
CA THR A 220 -10.92 -21.05 12.13
C THR A 220 -12.02 -20.13 12.64
N LEU A 221 -11.84 -18.77 12.59
CA LEU A 221 -12.86 -17.83 13.03
C LEU A 221 -14.12 -17.93 12.15
N PRO A 222 -15.31 -17.96 12.76
CA PRO A 222 -16.57 -17.99 12.02
C PRO A 222 -16.71 -16.74 11.14
N GLY A 223 -17.15 -16.92 9.90
CA GLY A 223 -17.35 -15.81 8.95
C GLY A 223 -16.12 -15.42 8.13
N ILE A 224 -14.89 -15.76 8.50
CA ILE A 224 -13.68 -15.40 7.73
C ILE A 224 -13.66 -16.08 6.36
N ARG A 225 -13.94 -17.37 6.29
CA ARG A 225 -13.92 -18.14 5.02
C ARG A 225 -14.91 -17.60 3.98
N PRO A 226 -16.21 -17.36 4.31
CA PRO A 226 -17.14 -16.74 3.37
C PRO A 226 -16.67 -15.36 2.88
N VAL A 227 -16.15 -14.50 3.79
CA VAL A 227 -15.64 -13.19 3.42
C VAL A 227 -14.46 -13.30 2.44
N LEU A 228 -13.50 -14.21 2.72
CA LEU A 228 -12.37 -14.43 1.82
C LEU A 228 -12.84 -14.97 0.45
N PHE A 229 -13.83 -15.84 0.42
CA PHE A 229 -14.41 -16.34 -0.83
C PHE A 229 -15.07 -15.22 -1.65
N VAL A 230 -15.86 -14.36 -1.01
CA VAL A 230 -16.49 -13.20 -1.69
C VAL A 230 -15.43 -12.23 -2.23
N VAL A 231 -14.40 -11.92 -1.45
CA VAL A 231 -13.29 -11.06 -1.89
C VAL A 231 -12.57 -11.70 -3.08
N LEU A 232 -12.25 -13.00 -3.01
CA LEU A 232 -11.61 -13.72 -4.11
C LEU A 232 -12.46 -13.70 -5.38
N ALA A 233 -13.76 -14.02 -5.28
CA ALA A 233 -14.69 -14.01 -6.40
C ALA A 233 -14.81 -12.61 -7.02
N PHE A 234 -14.90 -11.57 -6.19
CA PHE A 234 -14.95 -10.18 -6.66
C PHE A 234 -13.67 -9.78 -7.40
N VAL A 235 -12.50 -10.08 -6.85
CA VAL A 235 -11.22 -9.75 -7.47
C VAL A 235 -11.02 -10.51 -8.78
N LEU A 236 -11.40 -11.80 -8.83
CA LEU A 236 -11.35 -12.60 -10.07
C LEU A 236 -12.27 -12.02 -11.14
N ALA A 237 -13.54 -11.73 -10.80
CA ALA A 237 -14.49 -11.12 -11.74
C ALA A 237 -13.99 -9.77 -12.25
N HIS A 238 -13.45 -8.93 -11.35
CA HIS A 238 -12.88 -7.64 -11.70
C HIS A 238 -11.71 -7.78 -12.69
N ASN A 239 -10.76 -8.69 -12.43
CA ASN A 239 -9.61 -8.89 -13.32
C ASN A 239 -10.02 -9.48 -14.69
N ILE A 240 -11.01 -10.36 -14.75
CA ILE A 240 -11.51 -10.92 -16.02
C ILE A 240 -12.15 -9.82 -16.89
N LEU A 241 -12.80 -8.82 -16.28
CA LEU A 241 -13.41 -7.71 -17.03
C LEU A 241 -12.39 -6.72 -17.61
N TYR A 242 -11.16 -6.72 -17.11
CA TYR A 242 -10.08 -5.81 -17.57
C TYR A 242 -9.08 -6.49 -18.52
N THR A 243 -9.24 -7.80 -18.78
CA THR A 243 -8.39 -8.56 -19.71
C THR A 243 -9.08 -8.77 -21.02
#